data_7c5dd00b23f967c3d5d23899a19ccc68
#
_entry.id   7c5dd00b23f967c3d5d23899a19ccc68
#
_cell.length_a   1.000
_cell.length_b   1.000
_cell.length_c   1.000
_cell.angle_alpha   90.00
_cell.angle_beta   90.00
_cell.angle_gamma   90.00
#
_symmetry.space_group_name_H-M   'P 1'
#
loop_
_entity.id
_entity.type
_entity.pdbx_description
1 polymer ?
#
loop_
_entity_poly.entity_id
_entity_poly.type
_entity_poly.pdbx_seq_one_letter_code
_entity_poly.pdbx_strand_id
1 'polypeptide(L)'
;MITLFRLLAILCLFYNVSVYAVNCYQDQRGGNTQIRGTLPSFRIPENAQPGQKIWESDDVNVTVYCDNATGWRADDPAENIYAWIKMPAINSADILNNPYLTFGVTYNGVDHEDSDVGIDTFACLDKYEQYYGGIYHDPVCNGSTLQKNVTFNARFRAYVKFKARPAVDQTWDFGVVNVLQFDGEGGANLAADNKNLRYIIDGLNNILFLDCSVDVRIFPESQIVNFGQISANSIATYRPKAAFSVSTIKDVAADCTEQFDVVTSFYTTDTLHDDTHLEMGNGLLMRITDQKTQEDIKFNKYKRFTTYIPGQTGAMVTRDYQAELSQKPGETLVYGPFKKDLIVKINYN
;
A
#
# COMPACT_ATOMS: atom_id res chain seq x y z
N MET A 1 -42.00 2.91 -40.22
CA MET A 1 -41.37 3.13 -38.89
C MET A 1 -40.68 1.90 -38.34
N ILE A 2 -41.28 0.72 -38.37
CA ILE A 2 -40.72 -0.52 -37.80
C ILE A 2 -39.42 -0.99 -38.51
N THR A 3 -39.33 -0.79 -39.83
CA THR A 3 -38.14 -1.16 -40.62
C THR A 3 -36.92 -0.28 -40.33
N LEU A 4 -37.11 1.00 -40.06
CA LEU A 4 -36.04 1.93 -39.70
C LEU A 4 -35.45 1.62 -38.32
N PHE A 5 -36.29 1.21 -37.37
CA PHE A 5 -35.86 0.80 -36.02
C PHE A 5 -35.07 -0.51 -36.05
N ARG A 6 -35.42 -1.45 -36.95
CA ARG A 6 -34.65 -2.69 -37.12
C ARG A 6 -33.30 -2.45 -37.77
N LEU A 7 -33.19 -1.52 -38.70
CA LEU A 7 -31.91 -1.14 -39.30
C LEU A 7 -30.99 -0.41 -38.30
N LEU A 8 -31.55 0.47 -37.43
CA LEU A 8 -30.81 1.14 -36.38
C LEU A 8 -30.29 0.15 -35.33
N ALA A 9 -31.11 -0.83 -34.94
CA ALA A 9 -30.72 -1.87 -33.98
C ALA A 9 -29.63 -2.80 -34.55
N ILE A 10 -29.63 -3.07 -35.83
CA ILE A 10 -28.59 -3.85 -36.50
C ILE A 10 -27.31 -3.04 -36.65
N LEU A 11 -27.38 -1.73 -36.88
CA LEU A 11 -26.19 -0.85 -36.93
C LEU A 11 -25.49 -0.74 -35.56
N CYS A 12 -26.25 -0.76 -34.46
CA CYS A 12 -25.67 -0.75 -33.10
C CYS A 12 -24.96 -2.06 -32.73
N LEU A 13 -25.26 -3.19 -33.39
CA LEU A 13 -24.60 -4.47 -33.14
C LEU A 13 -23.23 -4.60 -33.82
N PHE A 14 -22.89 -3.69 -34.75
CA PHE A 14 -21.59 -3.69 -35.43
C PHE A 14 -20.58 -2.69 -34.90
N TYR A 15 -20.93 -1.86 -33.93
CA TYR A 15 -19.93 -1.12 -33.15
C TYR A 15 -19.31 -2.08 -32.12
N ASN A 16 -18.52 -3.04 -32.60
CA ASN A 16 -17.48 -3.63 -31.78
C ASN A 16 -16.47 -2.53 -31.52
N VAL A 17 -16.65 -1.79 -30.43
CA VAL A 17 -15.58 -0.97 -29.89
C VAL A 17 -14.52 -1.98 -29.50
N SER A 18 -13.52 -2.15 -30.35
CA SER A 18 -12.34 -2.93 -29.99
C SER A 18 -11.66 -2.17 -28.86
N VAL A 19 -11.89 -2.60 -27.64
CA VAL A 19 -11.25 -2.05 -26.47
C VAL A 19 -9.81 -2.53 -26.53
N TYR A 20 -8.90 -1.64 -26.79
CA TYR A 20 -7.47 -1.90 -26.84
C TYR A 20 -6.92 -1.79 -25.43
N ALA A 21 -6.08 -2.71 -25.05
CA ALA A 21 -5.70 -2.87 -23.68
C ALA A 21 -4.19 -3.04 -23.55
N VAL A 22 -3.62 -2.29 -22.61
CA VAL A 22 -2.26 -2.46 -22.14
C VAL A 22 -2.15 -3.75 -21.34
N ASN A 23 -1.01 -4.43 -21.41
CA ASN A 23 -0.68 -5.54 -20.52
C ASN A 23 0.39 -5.08 -19.54
N CYS A 24 0.12 -5.22 -18.25
CA CYS A 24 1.06 -4.89 -17.19
C CYS A 24 1.48 -6.13 -16.40
N TYR A 25 2.75 -6.21 -16.04
CA TYR A 25 3.35 -7.36 -15.36
C TYR A 25 4.28 -6.88 -14.25
N GLN A 26 4.59 -7.75 -13.32
CA GLN A 26 5.65 -7.53 -12.36
C GLN A 26 7.02 -7.70 -13.04
N ASP A 27 7.92 -6.74 -12.86
CA ASP A 27 9.32 -6.68 -13.25
C ASP A 27 9.57 -6.69 -14.76
N GLN A 28 8.96 -7.58 -15.54
CA GLN A 28 9.24 -7.76 -16.97
C GLN A 28 8.06 -8.37 -17.72
N ARG A 29 8.11 -8.33 -19.03
CA ARG A 29 7.10 -8.96 -19.89
C ARG A 29 6.92 -10.44 -19.55
N GLY A 30 5.68 -10.85 -19.36
CA GLY A 30 5.33 -12.21 -18.95
C GLY A 30 5.68 -12.54 -17.49
N GLY A 31 6.01 -11.53 -16.68
CA GLY A 31 6.11 -11.66 -15.24
C GLY A 31 4.77 -11.94 -14.58
N ASN A 32 4.74 -11.95 -13.24
CA ASN A 32 3.50 -12.18 -12.49
C ASN A 32 2.46 -11.10 -12.80
N THR A 33 1.21 -11.52 -12.89
CA THR A 33 0.04 -10.62 -13.01
C THR A 33 -0.73 -10.49 -11.71
N GLN A 34 -0.30 -11.15 -10.63
CA GLN A 34 -0.94 -11.07 -9.33
C GLN A 34 0.10 -10.95 -8.21
N ILE A 35 -0.09 -9.97 -7.35
CA ILE A 35 0.55 -9.88 -6.05
C ILE A 35 -0.51 -10.19 -5.02
N ARG A 36 -0.25 -11.14 -4.11
CA ARG A 36 -1.19 -11.55 -3.08
C ARG A 36 -0.72 -11.09 -1.71
N GLY A 37 -1.64 -10.40 -1.00
CA GLY A 37 -1.56 -10.23 0.44
C GLY A 37 -2.56 -11.15 1.11
N THR A 38 -2.14 -11.85 2.15
CA THR A 38 -3.06 -12.60 3.02
C THR A 38 -3.25 -11.82 4.29
N LEU A 39 -4.50 -11.59 4.64
CA LEU A 39 -4.86 -10.93 5.87
C LEU A 39 -4.90 -11.97 6.98
N PRO A 40 -4.05 -11.87 8.00
CA PRO A 40 -4.30 -12.60 9.23
C PRO A 40 -5.65 -12.13 9.81
N SER A 41 -6.26 -12.90 10.65
CA SER A 41 -7.43 -12.44 11.38
C SER A 41 -7.10 -11.11 12.04
N PHE A 42 -7.87 -10.06 11.75
CA PHE A 42 -7.73 -8.80 12.45
C PHE A 42 -8.99 -8.45 13.24
N ARG A 43 -8.81 -7.68 14.28
CA ARG A 43 -9.87 -7.35 15.22
C ARG A 43 -10.09 -5.84 15.25
N ILE A 44 -11.36 -5.45 15.31
CA ILE A 44 -11.77 -4.05 15.42
C ILE A 44 -11.91 -3.74 16.91
N PRO A 45 -11.09 -2.85 17.49
CA PRO A 45 -11.15 -2.53 18.90
C PRO A 45 -12.45 -1.80 19.27
N GLU A 46 -12.88 -1.92 20.52
CA GLU A 46 -14.10 -1.30 21.02
C GLU A 46 -14.11 0.22 20.83
N ASN A 47 -12.99 0.87 21.03
CA ASN A 47 -12.83 2.31 20.93
C ASN A 47 -12.61 2.82 19.50
N ALA A 48 -12.77 1.98 18.47
CA ALA A 48 -12.65 2.40 17.08
C ALA A 48 -13.63 3.54 16.75
N GLN A 49 -13.10 4.59 16.12
CA GLN A 49 -13.91 5.76 15.74
C GLN A 49 -14.22 5.73 14.24
N PRO A 50 -15.42 6.20 13.83
CA PRO A 50 -15.75 6.33 12.42
C PRO A 50 -14.69 7.13 11.65
N GLY A 51 -14.24 6.60 10.51
CA GLY A 51 -13.15 7.15 9.70
C GLY A 51 -11.74 6.73 10.14
N GLN A 52 -11.60 6.06 11.29
CA GLN A 52 -10.30 5.57 11.74
C GLN A 52 -9.84 4.38 10.88
N LYS A 53 -8.58 4.39 10.44
CA LYS A 53 -7.93 3.19 9.88
C LYS A 53 -7.72 2.20 11.01
N ILE A 54 -8.37 1.06 10.90
CA ILE A 54 -8.33 -0.03 11.90
C ILE A 54 -7.39 -1.15 11.50
N TRP A 55 -7.04 -1.20 10.24
CA TRP A 55 -6.05 -2.13 9.70
C TRP A 55 -5.36 -1.55 8.47
N GLU A 56 -4.08 -1.84 8.33
CA GLU A 56 -3.28 -1.55 7.14
C GLU A 56 -2.35 -2.72 6.85
N SER A 57 -2.17 -3.05 5.57
CA SER A 57 -1.15 -4.02 5.16
C SER A 57 0.25 -3.44 5.28
N ASP A 58 1.24 -4.30 5.18
CA ASP A 58 2.60 -3.88 4.86
C ASP A 58 2.65 -3.13 3.52
N ASP A 59 3.66 -2.27 3.34
CA ASP A 59 3.92 -1.66 2.04
C ASP A 59 4.35 -2.72 1.02
N VAL A 60 3.73 -2.66 -0.14
CA VAL A 60 4.14 -3.37 -1.34
C VAL A 60 4.93 -2.41 -2.22
N ASN A 61 6.18 -2.73 -2.48
CA ASN A 61 7.01 -2.03 -3.45
C ASN A 61 7.22 -2.95 -4.65
N VAL A 62 6.84 -2.50 -5.83
CA VAL A 62 6.89 -3.32 -7.05
C VAL A 62 7.38 -2.50 -8.23
N THR A 63 8.20 -3.13 -9.06
CA THR A 63 8.48 -2.63 -10.40
C THR A 63 7.40 -3.13 -11.33
N VAL A 64 6.71 -2.21 -12.00
CA VAL A 64 5.65 -2.50 -12.96
C VAL A 64 6.21 -2.33 -14.36
N TYR A 65 6.09 -3.35 -15.18
CA TYR A 65 6.41 -3.31 -16.60
C TYR A 65 5.10 -3.36 -17.37
N CYS A 66 4.85 -2.39 -18.24
CA CYS A 66 3.69 -2.40 -19.12
C CYS A 66 4.14 -2.37 -20.57
N ASP A 67 3.45 -3.13 -21.39
CA ASP A 67 3.61 -3.10 -22.82
C ASP A 67 2.26 -3.14 -23.53
N ASN A 68 2.38 -3.04 -24.77
CA ASN A 68 1.33 -3.03 -25.72
C ASN A 68 0.80 -4.43 -25.95
N ALA A 69 -0.49 -4.64 -25.69
CA ALA A 69 -1.16 -5.86 -26.14
C ALA A 69 -1.20 -5.89 -27.67
N THR A 70 -1.14 -7.04 -28.24
CA THR A 70 -1.24 -7.24 -29.69
C THR A 70 -2.61 -6.84 -30.24
N GLY A 71 -2.66 -6.11 -31.35
CA GLY A 71 -3.91 -5.86 -32.05
C GLY A 71 -4.26 -4.39 -32.30
N TRP A 72 -3.34 -3.61 -32.76
CA TRP A 72 -3.39 -2.17 -32.93
C TRP A 72 -3.97 -1.68 -34.26
N ARG A 73 -4.58 -0.50 -34.19
CA ARG A 73 -4.85 0.31 -35.37
C ARG A 73 -3.87 1.50 -35.42
N ALA A 74 -3.48 1.87 -36.64
CA ALA A 74 -2.52 2.94 -36.89
C ALA A 74 -2.92 4.32 -36.38
N ASP A 75 -4.16 4.53 -36.05
CA ASP A 75 -4.76 5.80 -35.60
C ASP A 75 -5.01 5.87 -34.08
N ASP A 76 -4.64 4.83 -33.32
CA ASP A 76 -4.81 4.88 -31.86
C ASP A 76 -3.81 5.81 -31.19
N PRO A 77 -4.25 6.72 -30.31
CA PRO A 77 -3.36 7.65 -29.61
C PRO A 77 -2.46 6.93 -28.60
N ALA A 78 -1.44 7.60 -28.09
CA ALA A 78 -0.70 7.17 -26.93
C ALA A 78 -1.63 6.96 -25.72
N GLU A 79 -1.24 6.10 -24.80
CA GLU A 79 -2.07 5.72 -23.64
C GLU A 79 -1.31 5.87 -22.33
N ASN A 80 -1.91 6.55 -21.37
CA ASN A 80 -1.41 6.62 -20.01
C ASN A 80 -1.76 5.35 -19.23
N ILE A 81 -0.89 4.97 -18.31
CA ILE A 81 -1.10 3.85 -17.40
C ILE A 81 -1.69 4.37 -16.10
N TYR A 82 -2.73 3.73 -15.62
CA TYR A 82 -3.43 4.05 -14.39
C TYR A 82 -3.34 2.89 -13.39
N ALA A 83 -3.30 3.24 -12.10
CA ALA A 83 -3.62 2.32 -11.02
C ALA A 83 -5.12 2.43 -10.71
N TRP A 84 -5.92 1.48 -11.14
CA TRP A 84 -7.37 1.43 -10.96
C TRP A 84 -7.74 0.81 -9.62
N ILE A 85 -8.62 1.49 -8.86
CA ILE A 85 -8.97 1.10 -7.49
C ILE A 85 -10.38 0.53 -7.45
N LYS A 86 -10.55 -0.57 -6.71
CA LYS A 86 -11.85 -1.18 -6.34
C LYS A 86 -12.88 -1.19 -7.47
N MET A 87 -12.50 -1.70 -8.62
CA MET A 87 -13.39 -1.71 -9.78
C MET A 87 -14.63 -2.56 -9.55
N PRO A 88 -15.84 -2.05 -9.87
CA PRO A 88 -17.10 -2.79 -9.73
C PRO A 88 -17.13 -4.10 -10.52
N ALA A 89 -16.40 -4.20 -11.64
CA ALA A 89 -16.35 -5.39 -12.46
C ALA A 89 -15.68 -6.61 -11.79
N ILE A 90 -14.87 -6.38 -10.74
CA ILE A 90 -14.04 -7.43 -10.11
C ILE A 90 -14.19 -7.50 -8.59
N ASN A 91 -14.97 -6.63 -7.97
CA ASN A 91 -15.27 -6.65 -6.54
C ASN A 91 -16.76 -6.80 -6.28
N SER A 92 -17.12 -7.49 -5.19
CA SER A 92 -18.51 -7.65 -4.78
C SER A 92 -19.13 -6.34 -4.28
N ALA A 93 -20.45 -6.24 -4.34
CA ALA A 93 -21.20 -5.10 -3.80
C ALA A 93 -20.95 -4.95 -2.28
N ASP A 94 -20.74 -6.05 -1.56
CA ASP A 94 -20.46 -6.04 -0.12
C ASP A 94 -19.13 -5.37 0.22
N ILE A 95 -18.16 -5.39 -0.69
CA ILE A 95 -16.90 -4.66 -0.55
C ILE A 95 -17.09 -3.20 -0.90
N LEU A 96 -17.76 -2.91 -2.02
CA LEU A 96 -17.90 -1.55 -2.55
C LEU A 96 -18.80 -0.68 -1.67
N ASN A 97 -19.87 -1.26 -1.11
CA ASN A 97 -20.92 -0.55 -0.38
C ASN A 97 -21.09 -1.03 1.06
N ASN A 98 -20.02 -1.54 1.69
CA ASN A 98 -20.14 -2.04 3.06
C ASN A 98 -20.58 -0.91 4.02
N PRO A 99 -21.65 -1.13 4.83
CA PRO A 99 -22.14 -0.11 5.75
C PRO A 99 -21.25 0.09 6.98
N TYR A 100 -20.39 -0.87 7.30
CA TYR A 100 -19.58 -0.89 8.53
C TYR A 100 -18.11 -0.62 8.29
N LEU A 101 -17.62 -0.90 7.08
CA LEU A 101 -16.21 -0.83 6.71
C LEU A 101 -16.03 -0.07 5.39
N THR A 102 -14.90 0.62 5.26
CA THR A 102 -14.41 1.16 3.99
C THR A 102 -13.09 0.49 3.65
N PHE A 103 -13.01 -0.10 2.47
CA PHE A 103 -11.76 -0.64 1.93
C PHE A 103 -11.10 0.43 1.08
N GLY A 104 -9.81 0.64 1.27
CA GLY A 104 -9.05 1.65 0.54
C GLY A 104 -7.63 1.20 0.23
N VAL A 105 -6.93 2.01 -0.54
CA VAL A 105 -5.52 1.86 -0.84
C VAL A 105 -4.79 3.17 -0.61
N THR A 106 -3.61 3.10 -0.01
CA THR A 106 -2.66 4.19 -0.02
C THR A 106 -1.72 3.94 -1.20
N TYR A 107 -1.73 4.81 -2.20
CA TYR A 107 -0.86 4.72 -3.37
C TYR A 107 0.11 5.91 -3.37
N ASN A 108 1.41 5.62 -3.39
CA ASN A 108 2.47 6.64 -3.29
C ASN A 108 2.25 7.66 -2.15
N GLY A 109 1.74 7.19 -1.00
CA GLY A 109 1.50 8.01 0.19
C GLY A 109 0.15 8.74 0.24
N VAL A 110 -0.68 8.65 -0.79
CA VAL A 110 -2.02 9.26 -0.85
C VAL A 110 -3.08 8.19 -0.68
N ASP A 111 -4.06 8.46 0.18
CA ASP A 111 -5.19 7.55 0.44
C ASP A 111 -6.30 7.72 -0.62
N HIS A 112 -6.80 6.59 -1.09
CA HIS A 112 -7.90 6.51 -2.04
C HIS A 112 -8.93 5.48 -1.57
N GLU A 113 -10.20 5.88 -1.55
CA GLU A 113 -11.31 5.06 -1.05
C GLU A 113 -12.40 4.83 -2.09
N ASP A 114 -12.52 5.74 -3.03
CA ASP A 114 -13.55 5.68 -4.04
C ASP A 114 -13.32 4.48 -4.97
N SER A 115 -14.41 3.89 -5.43
CA SER A 115 -14.34 2.87 -6.46
C SER A 115 -14.33 3.52 -7.84
N ASP A 116 -13.80 2.82 -8.82
CA ASP A 116 -13.77 3.25 -10.22
C ASP A 116 -12.88 4.47 -10.50
N VAL A 117 -11.84 4.62 -9.71
CA VAL A 117 -10.88 5.72 -9.85
C VAL A 117 -9.57 5.19 -10.42
N GLY A 118 -9.16 5.75 -11.55
CA GLY A 118 -7.82 5.58 -12.12
C GLY A 118 -6.87 6.63 -11.57
N ILE A 119 -5.84 6.22 -10.86
CA ILE A 119 -4.75 7.11 -10.42
C ILE A 119 -3.69 7.12 -11.50
N ASP A 120 -3.38 8.30 -12.04
CA ASP A 120 -2.33 8.43 -13.04
C ASP A 120 -0.97 8.03 -12.46
N THR A 121 -0.30 7.10 -13.11
CA THR A 121 1.04 6.64 -12.74
C THR A 121 2.14 7.50 -13.36
N PHE A 122 1.78 8.43 -14.25
CA PHE A 122 2.67 9.22 -15.10
C PHE A 122 3.50 8.38 -16.08
N ALA A 123 3.15 7.12 -16.25
CA ALA A 123 3.73 6.25 -17.25
C ALA A 123 2.87 6.27 -18.52
N CYS A 124 3.51 6.31 -19.67
CA CYS A 124 2.86 6.48 -20.96
C CYS A 124 3.43 5.47 -21.96
N LEU A 125 2.55 4.90 -22.77
CA LEU A 125 2.90 4.02 -23.90
C LEU A 125 2.48 4.63 -25.21
N ASP A 126 3.41 4.70 -26.14
CA ASP A 126 3.05 4.96 -27.54
C ASP A 126 2.43 3.72 -28.15
N LYS A 127 1.30 3.91 -28.77
CA LYS A 127 0.64 2.88 -29.53
C LYS A 127 1.32 2.78 -30.91
N TYR A 128 1.59 1.57 -31.36
CA TYR A 128 2.25 1.32 -32.64
C TYR A 128 1.72 0.05 -33.28
N GLU A 129 1.62 0.05 -34.59
CA GLU A 129 1.34 -1.15 -35.37
C GLU A 129 2.59 -1.57 -36.14
N GLN A 130 2.92 -2.85 -36.07
CA GLN A 130 3.93 -3.44 -36.94
C GLN A 130 3.23 -4.09 -38.13
N TYR A 131 3.17 -3.39 -39.23
CA TYR A 131 2.54 -3.88 -40.45
C TYR A 131 3.60 -4.03 -41.56
N TYR A 132 3.73 -5.21 -42.14
CA TYR A 132 4.55 -5.53 -43.34
C TYR A 132 5.86 -4.74 -43.50
N GLY A 133 6.63 -4.60 -42.41
CA GLY A 133 7.96 -3.98 -42.47
C GLY A 133 8.05 -2.50 -42.07
N GLY A 134 6.98 -1.91 -41.54
CA GLY A 134 6.97 -0.52 -41.03
C GLY A 134 6.37 -0.40 -39.63
N ILE A 135 6.80 0.63 -38.91
CA ILE A 135 6.19 1.08 -37.67
C ILE A 135 5.57 2.43 -37.97
N TYR A 136 4.26 2.52 -37.81
CA TYR A 136 3.51 3.73 -38.13
C TYR A 136 3.03 4.37 -36.82
N HIS A 137 3.80 5.28 -36.21
CA HIS A 137 3.30 6.28 -35.28
C HIS A 137 4.34 7.30 -34.91
N ASP A 138 3.89 8.49 -34.65
CA ASP A 138 4.70 9.54 -34.06
C ASP A 138 4.88 9.27 -32.57
N PRO A 139 6.10 9.34 -32.03
CA PRO A 139 6.34 9.23 -30.60
C PRO A 139 5.71 10.42 -29.86
N VAL A 140 4.77 10.15 -28.96
CA VAL A 140 4.06 11.14 -28.15
C VAL A 140 4.58 11.14 -26.71
N CYS A 141 4.80 9.94 -26.15
CA CYS A 141 5.22 9.79 -24.77
C CYS A 141 6.63 10.26 -24.48
N ASN A 142 7.53 10.15 -25.45
CA ASN A 142 8.96 10.47 -25.29
C ASN A 142 9.51 11.39 -26.41
N GLY A 143 8.64 12.15 -27.04
CA GLY A 143 8.97 13.22 -27.99
C GLY A 143 9.74 12.83 -29.27
N SER A 144 10.71 11.92 -29.21
CA SER A 144 11.57 11.55 -30.34
C SER A 144 11.73 10.03 -30.53
N THR A 145 11.39 9.22 -29.55
CA THR A 145 11.59 7.76 -29.59
C THR A 145 10.29 7.06 -29.21
N LEU A 146 9.85 6.13 -30.05
CA LEU A 146 8.63 5.37 -29.83
C LEU A 146 8.74 4.52 -28.56
N GLN A 147 7.90 4.83 -27.58
CA GLN A 147 7.84 4.18 -26.27
C GLN A 147 6.96 2.91 -26.35
N LYS A 148 7.54 1.77 -26.71
CA LYS A 148 6.83 0.50 -26.88
C LYS A 148 6.52 -0.23 -25.57
N ASN A 149 7.24 0.10 -24.53
CA ASN A 149 7.07 -0.41 -23.18
C ASN A 149 7.51 0.67 -22.19
N VAL A 150 7.02 0.54 -20.98
CA VAL A 150 7.40 1.41 -19.88
C VAL A 150 7.59 0.60 -18.62
N THR A 151 8.57 1.02 -17.81
CA THR A 151 8.81 0.43 -16.48
C THR A 151 8.81 1.55 -15.45
N PHE A 152 8.09 1.36 -14.37
CA PHE A 152 8.00 2.31 -13.26
C PHE A 152 7.89 1.58 -11.93
N ASN A 153 8.22 2.28 -10.84
CA ASN A 153 8.07 1.76 -9.48
C ASN A 153 6.77 2.25 -8.87
N ALA A 154 6.03 1.35 -8.25
CA ALA A 154 4.83 1.65 -7.51
C ALA A 154 4.97 1.21 -6.06
N ARG A 155 4.50 2.05 -5.13
CA ARG A 155 4.42 1.76 -3.70
C ARG A 155 2.99 1.91 -3.23
N PHE A 156 2.44 0.87 -2.67
CA PHE A 156 1.06 0.89 -2.20
C PHE A 156 0.85 -0.06 -1.01
N ARG A 157 -0.25 0.13 -0.30
CA ARG A 157 -0.76 -0.77 0.73
C ARG A 157 -2.27 -0.66 0.80
N ALA A 158 -2.91 -1.75 1.19
CA ALA A 158 -4.33 -1.74 1.47
C ALA A 158 -4.61 -1.29 2.90
N TYR A 159 -5.79 -0.76 3.14
CA TYR A 159 -6.28 -0.47 4.47
C TYR A 159 -7.79 -0.68 4.59
N VAL A 160 -8.24 -0.81 5.83
CA VAL A 160 -9.65 -0.85 6.19
C VAL A 160 -9.92 0.28 7.19
N LYS A 161 -10.93 1.10 6.91
CA LYS A 161 -11.46 2.09 7.85
C LYS A 161 -12.75 1.60 8.48
N PHE A 162 -12.93 1.93 9.73
CA PHE A 162 -14.17 1.70 10.47
C PHE A 162 -15.22 2.77 10.10
N LYS A 163 -16.46 2.35 9.88
CA LYS A 163 -17.61 3.24 9.71
C LYS A 163 -18.57 3.17 10.88
N ALA A 164 -19.00 1.96 11.24
CA ALA A 164 -19.94 1.72 12.31
C ALA A 164 -19.85 0.29 12.84
N ARG A 165 -20.23 0.07 14.09
CA ARG A 165 -20.36 -1.28 14.64
C ARG A 165 -21.75 -1.84 14.28
N PRO A 166 -21.86 -3.07 13.77
CA PRO A 166 -23.16 -3.70 13.57
C PRO A 166 -23.84 -3.95 14.92
N ALA A 167 -25.19 -3.91 14.94
CA ALA A 167 -25.98 -4.14 16.14
C ALA A 167 -25.87 -5.57 16.68
N VAL A 168 -25.49 -6.52 15.82
CA VAL A 168 -25.25 -7.92 16.13
C VAL A 168 -23.97 -8.33 15.44
N ASP A 169 -23.13 -9.11 16.09
CA ASP A 169 -21.90 -9.61 15.48
C ASP A 169 -22.22 -10.32 14.17
N GLN A 170 -21.54 -9.89 13.12
CA GLN A 170 -21.70 -10.44 11.78
C GLN A 170 -20.42 -11.15 11.37
N THR A 171 -20.59 -12.29 10.73
CA THR A 171 -19.52 -12.93 9.99
C THR A 171 -19.57 -12.44 8.55
N TRP A 172 -18.44 -11.92 8.05
CA TRP A 172 -18.34 -11.50 6.67
C TRP A 172 -17.53 -12.52 5.87
N ASP A 173 -18.00 -12.80 4.67
CA ASP A 173 -17.26 -13.57 3.68
C ASP A 173 -17.07 -12.67 2.45
N PHE A 174 -15.99 -11.90 2.46
CA PHE A 174 -15.65 -11.03 1.33
C PHE A 174 -14.87 -11.78 0.24
N GLY A 175 -14.45 -13.01 0.48
CA GLY A 175 -13.60 -13.77 -0.43
C GLY A 175 -12.29 -13.05 -0.70
N VAL A 176 -12.04 -12.76 -1.98
CA VAL A 176 -10.84 -12.05 -2.45
C VAL A 176 -11.22 -10.62 -2.82
N VAL A 177 -10.47 -9.64 -2.32
CA VAL A 177 -10.62 -8.23 -2.67
C VAL A 177 -9.51 -7.82 -3.64
N ASN A 178 -9.91 -7.33 -4.82
CA ASN A 178 -9.00 -6.67 -5.74
C ASN A 178 -8.81 -5.22 -5.29
N VAL A 179 -7.66 -4.92 -4.74
CA VAL A 179 -7.36 -3.61 -4.15
C VAL A 179 -7.06 -2.59 -5.23
N LEU A 180 -6.16 -2.95 -6.14
CA LEU A 180 -5.83 -2.15 -7.32
C LEU A 180 -5.38 -3.05 -8.49
N GLN A 181 -5.46 -2.50 -9.70
CA GLN A 181 -4.95 -3.12 -10.92
C GLN A 181 -4.34 -2.04 -11.81
N PHE A 182 -3.16 -2.33 -12.39
CA PHE A 182 -2.57 -1.45 -13.40
C PHE A 182 -3.17 -1.75 -14.76
N ASP A 183 -3.65 -0.71 -15.46
CA ASP A 183 -4.24 -0.83 -16.78
C ASP A 183 -4.13 0.50 -17.54
N GLY A 184 -4.45 0.49 -18.82
CA GLY A 184 -4.55 1.68 -19.62
C GLY A 184 -5.78 2.53 -19.31
N GLU A 185 -6.01 3.54 -20.13
CA GLU A 185 -7.16 4.43 -20.03
C GLU A 185 -8.48 3.66 -20.18
N GLY A 186 -9.43 3.96 -19.31
CA GLY A 186 -10.72 3.28 -19.28
C GLY A 186 -10.74 1.87 -18.68
N GLY A 187 -9.59 1.33 -18.21
CA GLY A 187 -9.53 0.06 -17.50
C GLY A 187 -10.05 -1.15 -18.29
N ALA A 188 -9.69 -1.25 -19.54
CA ALA A 188 -10.27 -2.21 -20.47
C ALA A 188 -10.05 -3.69 -20.13
N ASN A 189 -8.93 -4.02 -19.45
CA ASN A 189 -8.56 -5.39 -19.07
C ASN A 189 -8.87 -5.72 -17.60
N LEU A 190 -9.65 -4.90 -16.91
CA LEU A 190 -9.87 -5.06 -15.46
C LEU A 190 -10.46 -6.42 -15.06
N ALA A 191 -11.26 -7.04 -15.93
CA ALA A 191 -11.82 -8.36 -15.69
C ALA A 191 -10.91 -9.54 -16.11
N ALA A 192 -9.77 -9.27 -16.76
CA ALA A 192 -8.89 -10.34 -17.28
C ALA A 192 -7.81 -10.71 -16.27
N ASP A 193 -7.89 -11.92 -15.69
CA ASP A 193 -7.02 -12.37 -14.59
C ASP A 193 -5.54 -12.53 -14.94
N ASN A 194 -5.21 -12.70 -16.21
CA ASN A 194 -3.87 -13.04 -16.68
C ASN A 194 -3.22 -11.94 -17.53
N LYS A 195 -3.82 -10.77 -17.58
CA LYS A 195 -3.38 -9.71 -18.50
C LYS A 195 -2.76 -8.52 -17.81
N ASN A 196 -3.15 -8.24 -16.58
CA ASN A 196 -2.74 -7.02 -15.89
C ASN A 196 -2.38 -7.29 -14.45
N LEU A 197 -1.27 -6.66 -14.02
CA LEU A 197 -0.79 -6.77 -12.65
C LEU A 197 -1.81 -6.18 -11.69
N ARG A 198 -2.29 -7.01 -10.77
CA ARG A 198 -3.22 -6.64 -9.71
C ARG A 198 -2.69 -6.99 -8.33
N TYR A 199 -3.09 -6.22 -7.36
CA TYR A 199 -2.92 -6.52 -5.96
C TYR A 199 -4.22 -6.99 -5.36
N ILE A 200 -4.22 -8.20 -4.83
CA ILE A 200 -5.38 -8.84 -4.23
C ILE A 200 -5.10 -9.19 -2.78
N ILE A 201 -6.13 -9.10 -1.94
CA ILE A 201 -6.09 -9.53 -0.55
C ILE A 201 -7.13 -10.62 -0.34
N ASP A 202 -6.71 -11.72 0.27
CA ASP A 202 -7.56 -12.78 0.77
C ASP A 202 -7.59 -12.79 2.31
N GLY A 203 -8.49 -13.56 2.92
CA GLY A 203 -8.61 -13.68 4.37
C GLY A 203 -9.48 -12.62 5.05
N LEU A 204 -10.19 -11.79 4.30
CA LEU A 204 -11.08 -10.74 4.85
C LEU A 204 -12.34 -11.28 5.55
N ASN A 205 -12.53 -12.56 5.59
CA ASN A 205 -13.57 -13.25 6.36
C ASN A 205 -13.23 -13.41 7.86
N ASN A 206 -12.02 -13.05 8.26
CA ASN A 206 -11.52 -13.15 9.62
C ASN A 206 -11.57 -11.82 10.39
N ILE A 207 -12.48 -10.93 10.01
CA ILE A 207 -12.68 -9.64 10.70
C ILE A 207 -13.60 -9.88 11.91
N LEU A 208 -13.11 -9.60 13.10
CA LEU A 208 -13.85 -9.78 14.35
C LEU A 208 -13.93 -8.46 15.11
N PHE A 209 -15.00 -8.24 15.87
CA PHE A 209 -15.06 -7.15 16.83
C PHE A 209 -14.42 -7.60 18.15
N LEU A 210 -13.61 -6.70 18.72
CA LEU A 210 -12.97 -6.90 20.00
C LEU A 210 -13.65 -5.98 21.03
N ASP A 211 -14.02 -6.51 22.17
CA ASP A 211 -14.54 -5.73 23.30
C ASP A 211 -13.40 -5.16 24.15
N CYS A 212 -12.29 -4.83 23.51
CA CYS A 212 -11.08 -4.34 24.16
C CYS A 212 -10.36 -3.33 23.27
N SER A 213 -9.52 -2.51 23.93
CA SER A 213 -8.61 -1.60 23.27
C SER A 213 -7.29 -1.49 24.04
N VAL A 214 -6.30 -0.85 23.42
CA VAL A 214 -5.08 -0.45 24.08
C VAL A 214 -4.77 1.02 23.81
N ASP A 215 -4.24 1.70 24.82
CA ASP A 215 -3.60 3.01 24.66
C ASP A 215 -2.13 2.82 24.30
N VAL A 216 -1.62 3.69 23.42
CA VAL A 216 -0.21 3.72 23.02
C VAL A 216 0.45 4.96 23.59
N ARG A 217 1.59 4.76 24.25
CA ARG A 217 2.42 5.85 24.74
C ARG A 217 3.85 5.72 24.23
N ILE A 218 4.44 6.85 23.87
CA ILE A 218 5.81 6.94 23.38
C ILE A 218 6.60 7.80 24.37
N PHE A 219 7.78 7.34 24.78
CA PHE A 219 8.69 8.06 25.65
C PHE A 219 10.02 8.34 24.94
N PRO A 220 10.59 9.54 25.09
CA PRO A 220 10.15 10.61 26.01
C PRO A 220 8.79 11.18 25.61
N GLU A 221 8.05 11.78 26.56
CA GLU A 221 6.71 12.36 26.32
C GLU A 221 6.69 13.45 25.25
N SER A 222 7.83 14.09 25.01
CA SER A 222 8.01 15.02 23.87
C SER A 222 7.93 14.33 22.51
N GLN A 223 8.01 13.00 22.47
CA GLN A 223 8.09 12.18 21.25
C GLN A 223 9.27 12.58 20.33
N ILE A 224 10.29 13.22 20.90
CA ILE A 224 11.50 13.64 20.17
C ILE A 224 12.67 12.78 20.61
N VAL A 225 13.21 12.00 19.68
CA VAL A 225 14.44 11.24 19.86
C VAL A 225 15.60 12.11 19.40
N ASN A 226 16.34 12.67 20.36
CA ASN A 226 17.36 13.68 20.09
C ASN A 226 18.77 13.08 20.19
N PHE A 227 19.53 13.16 19.12
CA PHE A 227 20.94 12.73 19.06
C PHE A 227 21.94 13.82 19.53
N GLY A 228 21.45 15.02 19.79
CA GLY A 228 22.31 16.15 20.15
C GLY A 228 23.16 16.66 18.98
N GLN A 229 24.25 17.35 19.34
CA GLN A 229 25.25 17.80 18.36
C GLN A 229 26.21 16.66 18.03
N ILE A 230 26.36 16.38 16.75
CA ILE A 230 27.17 15.26 16.25
C ILE A 230 28.31 15.80 15.43
N SER A 231 29.54 15.38 15.70
CA SER A 231 30.68 15.64 14.84
C SER A 231 30.88 14.55 13.79
N ALA A 232 31.45 14.90 12.62
CA ALA A 232 31.74 13.92 11.59
C ALA A 232 32.66 12.79 12.10
N ASN A 233 33.61 13.10 12.97
CA ASN A 233 34.50 12.11 13.58
C ASN A 233 33.74 11.14 14.50
N SER A 234 32.69 11.61 15.21
CA SER A 234 31.89 10.73 16.05
C SER A 234 31.07 9.72 15.31
N ILE A 235 30.60 10.05 14.09
CA ILE A 235 29.86 9.11 13.24
C ILE A 235 30.75 7.93 12.84
N ALA A 236 31.97 8.19 12.38
CA ALA A 236 32.90 7.16 11.90
C ALA A 236 33.34 6.19 13.00
N THR A 237 33.50 6.69 14.25
CA THR A 237 34.11 5.94 15.34
C THR A 237 33.13 5.47 16.40
N TYR A 238 32.03 6.19 16.63
CA TYR A 238 31.19 6.03 17.81
C TYR A 238 29.72 5.66 17.54
N ARG A 239 29.20 5.90 16.31
CA ARG A 239 27.81 5.68 15.96
C ARG A 239 26.84 6.22 17.02
N PRO A 240 26.47 7.51 16.97
CA PRO A 240 25.60 8.13 17.95
C PRO A 240 24.29 7.37 18.15
N LYS A 241 23.89 7.24 19.41
CA LYS A 241 22.71 6.45 19.82
C LYS A 241 21.78 7.30 20.67
N ALA A 242 20.47 7.08 20.49
CA ALA A 242 19.44 7.68 21.30
C ALA A 242 18.36 6.65 21.65
N ALA A 243 17.99 6.57 22.92
CA ALA A 243 17.01 5.62 23.42
C ALA A 243 15.61 6.22 23.42
N PHE A 244 14.61 5.39 23.20
CA PHE A 244 13.22 5.71 23.39
C PHE A 244 12.43 4.43 23.71
N SER A 245 11.17 4.56 24.15
CA SER A 245 10.33 3.40 24.40
C SER A 245 8.91 3.61 23.88
N VAL A 246 8.26 2.50 23.56
CA VAL A 246 6.84 2.43 23.22
C VAL A 246 6.17 1.53 24.24
N SER A 247 5.05 1.99 24.78
CA SER A 247 4.23 1.23 25.72
C SER A 247 2.82 1.07 25.16
N THR A 248 2.23 -0.10 25.37
CA THR A 248 0.80 -0.34 25.18
C THR A 248 0.18 -0.66 26.52
N ILE A 249 -1.00 -0.10 26.79
CA ILE A 249 -1.73 -0.27 28.05
C ILE A 249 -3.10 -0.80 27.70
N LYS A 250 -3.44 -2.01 28.17
CA LYS A 250 -4.78 -2.58 27.97
C LYS A 250 -5.80 -1.75 28.74
N ASP A 251 -6.87 -1.33 28.06
CA ASP A 251 -7.92 -0.52 28.66
C ASP A 251 -8.57 -1.25 29.82
N VAL A 252 -8.87 -0.47 30.89
CA VAL A 252 -9.44 -0.95 32.15
C VAL A 252 -10.95 -1.08 32.08
N ALA A 253 -11.60 -0.37 31.14
CA ALA A 253 -13.05 -0.21 31.10
C ALA A 253 -13.77 -1.39 30.45
N ALA A 254 -13.06 -2.25 29.72
CA ALA A 254 -13.67 -3.35 28.98
C ALA A 254 -13.48 -4.67 29.70
N ASP A 255 -14.57 -5.41 29.86
CA ASP A 255 -14.56 -6.83 30.21
C ASP A 255 -13.97 -7.68 29.06
N CYS A 256 -12.70 -7.44 28.79
CA CYS A 256 -11.96 -8.06 27.72
C CYS A 256 -11.80 -9.55 27.96
N THR A 257 -12.66 -10.33 27.38
CA THR A 257 -12.73 -11.79 27.57
C THR A 257 -11.88 -12.57 26.57
N GLU A 258 -11.35 -11.90 25.56
CA GLU A 258 -10.60 -12.54 24.49
C GLU A 258 -9.10 -12.27 24.55
N GLN A 259 -8.33 -13.20 24.02
CA GLN A 259 -6.92 -13.01 23.73
C GLN A 259 -6.76 -12.30 22.40
N PHE A 260 -5.83 -11.33 22.31
CA PHE A 260 -5.49 -10.64 21.06
C PHE A 260 -4.02 -10.24 21.02
N ASP A 261 -3.50 -10.18 19.82
CA ASP A 261 -2.15 -9.65 19.56
C ASP A 261 -2.22 -8.17 19.18
N VAL A 262 -1.29 -7.39 19.72
CA VAL A 262 -0.98 -6.05 19.22
C VAL A 262 0.26 -6.16 18.36
N VAL A 263 0.15 -5.73 17.11
CA VAL A 263 1.27 -5.63 16.18
C VAL A 263 1.58 -4.17 15.89
N THR A 264 2.86 -3.82 15.78
CA THR A 264 3.31 -2.44 15.56
C THR A 264 4.16 -2.34 14.31
N SER A 265 4.09 -1.17 13.66
CA SER A 265 4.96 -0.79 12.54
C SER A 265 5.54 0.59 12.79
N PHE A 266 6.84 0.76 12.59
CA PHE A 266 7.51 2.07 12.51
C PHE A 266 7.42 2.54 11.06
N TYR A 267 6.45 3.41 10.82
CA TYR A 267 6.08 3.83 9.48
C TYR A 267 6.71 5.17 9.09
N THR A 268 7.18 5.25 7.86
CA THR A 268 7.66 6.50 7.24
C THR A 268 7.36 6.51 5.75
N THR A 269 7.16 7.71 5.18
CA THR A 269 7.12 7.96 3.74
C THR A 269 8.47 8.38 3.18
N ASP A 270 9.45 8.61 4.04
CA ASP A 270 10.81 8.97 3.64
C ASP A 270 11.53 7.81 2.93
N THR A 271 12.57 8.14 2.20
CA THR A 271 13.39 7.17 1.47
C THR A 271 14.09 6.22 2.45
N LEU A 272 13.95 4.92 2.19
CA LEU A 272 14.71 3.88 2.85
C LEU A 272 15.93 3.50 2.00
N HIS A 273 17.08 3.32 2.64
CA HIS A 273 18.26 2.74 1.99
C HIS A 273 18.06 1.22 1.78
N ASP A 274 17.50 0.57 2.79
CA ASP A 274 17.03 -0.82 2.80
C ASP A 274 15.86 -0.94 3.79
N ASP A 275 15.36 -2.14 4.06
CA ASP A 275 14.21 -2.34 4.95
C ASP A 275 14.48 -2.00 6.44
N THR A 276 15.74 -1.84 6.84
CA THR A 276 16.17 -1.54 8.22
C THR A 276 16.84 -0.17 8.39
N HIS A 277 17.17 0.52 7.30
CA HIS A 277 17.88 1.80 7.33
C HIS A 277 17.11 2.92 6.65
N LEU A 278 16.79 3.95 7.42
CA LEU A 278 16.17 5.19 6.97
C LEU A 278 17.24 6.21 6.55
N GLU A 279 17.08 6.82 5.38
CA GLU A 279 17.92 7.94 4.94
C GLU A 279 17.57 9.22 5.69
N MET A 280 18.48 9.68 6.53
CA MET A 280 18.28 10.91 7.32
C MET A 280 18.58 12.19 6.53
N GLY A 281 19.19 12.08 5.36
CA GLY A 281 19.85 13.17 4.66
C GLY A 281 21.29 13.40 5.19
N ASN A 282 21.99 14.39 4.65
CA ASN A 282 23.35 14.75 5.06
C ASN A 282 24.37 13.59 5.04
N GLY A 283 24.12 12.55 4.21
CA GLY A 283 24.96 11.34 4.15
C GLY A 283 24.82 10.43 5.37
N LEU A 284 23.71 10.53 6.11
CA LEU A 284 23.41 9.73 7.29
C LEU A 284 22.33 8.68 7.05
N LEU A 285 22.49 7.53 7.68
CA LEU A 285 21.49 6.50 7.84
C LEU A 285 21.10 6.35 9.32
N MET A 286 19.85 6.00 9.58
CA MET A 286 19.36 5.65 10.91
C MET A 286 18.78 4.25 10.90
N ARG A 287 19.12 3.43 11.88
CA ARG A 287 18.43 2.17 12.20
C ARG A 287 17.84 2.22 13.61
N ILE A 288 16.86 1.37 13.85
CA ILE A 288 16.25 1.20 15.18
C ILE A 288 16.39 -0.26 15.58
N THR A 289 16.91 -0.50 16.78
CA THR A 289 17.07 -1.85 17.34
C THR A 289 16.15 -2.03 18.54
N ASP A 290 15.38 -3.10 18.59
CA ASP A 290 14.63 -3.54 19.78
C ASP A 290 15.61 -4.06 20.83
N GLN A 291 15.67 -3.42 22.00
CA GLN A 291 16.66 -3.74 23.01
C GLN A 291 16.41 -5.09 23.70
N LYS A 292 15.19 -5.62 23.62
CA LYS A 292 14.86 -6.93 24.19
C LYS A 292 15.30 -8.08 23.27
N THR A 293 15.04 -7.96 21.98
CA THR A 293 15.35 -9.02 21.00
C THR A 293 16.69 -8.83 20.32
N GLN A 294 17.28 -7.65 20.40
CA GLN A 294 18.51 -7.23 19.71
C GLN A 294 18.37 -7.32 18.16
N GLU A 295 17.14 -7.25 17.66
CA GLU A 295 16.85 -7.27 16.24
C GLU A 295 16.59 -5.86 15.72
N ASP A 296 17.07 -5.58 14.53
CA ASP A 296 16.76 -4.34 13.84
C ASP A 296 15.29 -4.33 13.36
N ILE A 297 14.65 -3.19 13.55
CA ILE A 297 13.27 -2.97 13.10
C ILE A 297 13.28 -2.82 11.58
N LYS A 298 12.36 -3.52 10.93
CA LYS A 298 12.06 -3.29 9.53
C LYS A 298 11.01 -2.19 9.42
N PHE A 299 11.39 -1.09 8.77
CA PHE A 299 10.47 0.01 8.56
C PHE A 299 9.29 -0.42 7.66
N ASN A 300 8.12 0.15 7.93
CA ASN A 300 6.89 -0.09 7.17
C ASN A 300 6.40 -1.55 7.16
N LYS A 301 6.88 -2.35 8.14
CA LYS A 301 6.47 -3.74 8.35
C LYS A 301 5.89 -3.91 9.75
N TYR A 302 4.79 -4.65 9.83
CA TYR A 302 4.18 -4.99 11.12
C TYR A 302 4.90 -6.15 11.78
N LYS A 303 5.17 -5.99 13.08
CA LYS A 303 5.76 -7.04 13.93
C LYS A 303 4.97 -7.13 15.21
N ARG A 304 4.77 -8.34 15.74
CA ARG A 304 4.08 -8.56 17.01
C ARG A 304 4.79 -7.82 18.13
N PHE A 305 4.06 -6.90 18.77
CA PHE A 305 4.52 -6.16 19.94
C PHE A 305 4.26 -6.95 21.22
N THR A 306 3.02 -7.39 21.43
CA THR A 306 2.64 -8.18 22.60
C THR A 306 1.36 -8.96 22.33
N THR A 307 1.09 -9.94 23.20
CA THR A 307 -0.19 -10.65 23.28
C THR A 307 -0.82 -10.28 24.64
N TYR A 308 -2.06 -9.84 24.61
CA TYR A 308 -2.89 -9.67 25.81
C TYR A 308 -3.80 -10.87 25.99
N ILE A 309 -3.85 -11.39 27.21
CA ILE A 309 -4.73 -12.50 27.57
C ILE A 309 -5.91 -12.00 28.42
N PRO A 310 -7.02 -12.76 28.52
CA PRO A 310 -8.14 -12.44 29.39
C PRO A 310 -7.72 -12.13 30.83
N GLY A 311 -8.40 -11.19 31.48
CA GLY A 311 -8.15 -10.84 32.87
C GLY A 311 -6.96 -9.95 33.16
N GLN A 312 -6.16 -9.56 32.17
CA GLN A 312 -5.02 -8.65 32.32
C GLN A 312 -5.45 -7.17 32.17
N THR A 313 -6.43 -6.75 32.96
CA THR A 313 -6.91 -5.36 32.94
C THR A 313 -5.82 -4.39 33.40
N GLY A 314 -5.60 -3.31 32.67
CA GLY A 314 -4.57 -2.30 32.99
C GLY A 314 -3.13 -2.77 32.81
N ALA A 315 -2.92 -3.97 32.24
CA ALA A 315 -1.58 -4.47 31.95
C ALA A 315 -0.86 -3.53 30.97
N MET A 316 0.33 -3.11 31.35
CA MET A 316 1.22 -2.30 30.52
C MET A 316 2.36 -3.14 30.01
N VAL A 317 2.62 -3.09 28.72
CA VAL A 317 3.80 -3.70 28.11
C VAL A 317 4.63 -2.60 27.47
N THR A 318 5.90 -2.51 27.88
CA THR A 318 6.86 -1.55 27.35
C THR A 318 7.95 -2.27 26.58
N ARG A 319 8.35 -1.71 25.46
CA ARG A 319 9.55 -2.09 24.71
C ARG A 319 10.47 -0.92 24.56
N ASP A 320 11.73 -1.16 24.86
CA ASP A 320 12.81 -0.20 24.71
C ASP A 320 13.49 -0.36 23.37
N TYR A 321 13.72 0.77 22.73
CA TYR A 321 14.35 0.85 21.41
C TYR A 321 15.56 1.77 21.47
N GLN A 322 16.51 1.52 20.58
CA GLN A 322 17.67 2.36 20.37
C GLN A 322 17.78 2.75 18.90
N ALA A 323 17.66 4.04 18.62
CA ALA A 323 18.01 4.60 17.34
C ALA A 323 19.53 4.83 17.28
N GLU A 324 20.17 4.43 16.17
CA GLU A 324 21.61 4.55 15.92
C GLU A 324 21.85 5.22 14.57
N LEU A 325 22.78 6.17 14.53
CA LEU A 325 23.19 6.83 13.29
C LEU A 325 24.50 6.24 12.76
N SER A 326 24.57 6.13 11.43
CA SER A 326 25.77 5.72 10.72
C SER A 326 25.94 6.55 9.44
N GLN A 327 27.15 6.55 8.88
CA GLN A 327 27.39 7.16 7.58
C GLN A 327 26.87 6.25 6.48
N LYS A 328 26.19 6.83 5.49
CA LYS A 328 25.76 6.12 4.30
C LYS A 328 26.98 5.73 3.44
N PRO A 329 27.13 4.46 3.07
CA PRO A 329 28.26 4.01 2.28
C PRO A 329 28.39 4.79 0.97
N GLY A 330 29.60 5.26 0.68
CA GLY A 330 29.91 5.99 -0.54
C GLY A 330 29.50 7.48 -0.55
N GLU A 331 28.81 7.97 0.50
CA GLU A 331 28.43 9.38 0.61
C GLU A 331 29.31 10.14 1.60
N THR A 332 29.53 11.43 1.29
CA THR A 332 30.24 12.35 2.18
C THR A 332 29.25 12.96 3.18
N LEU A 333 29.66 13.06 4.45
CA LEU A 333 28.86 13.75 5.46
C LEU A 333 28.77 15.24 5.18
N VAL A 334 27.56 15.78 5.19
CA VAL A 334 27.27 17.19 4.99
C VAL A 334 26.83 17.82 6.30
N TYR A 335 27.38 18.98 6.66
CA TYR A 335 26.99 19.72 7.85
C TYR A 335 25.60 20.33 7.69
N GLY A 336 24.79 20.24 8.73
CA GLY A 336 23.47 20.87 8.77
C GLY A 336 22.51 20.12 9.70
N PRO A 337 21.34 20.71 9.96
CA PRO A 337 20.29 20.04 10.73
C PRO A 337 19.71 18.88 9.94
N PHE A 338 19.29 17.83 10.65
CA PHE A 338 18.52 16.73 10.09
C PHE A 338 17.35 16.40 11.02
N LYS A 339 16.23 16.03 10.42
CA LYS A 339 15.03 15.61 11.13
C LYS A 339 14.24 14.65 10.22
N LYS A 340 13.69 13.61 10.82
CA LYS A 340 12.74 12.71 10.16
C LYS A 340 11.60 12.40 11.12
N ASP A 341 10.41 12.26 10.57
CA ASP A 341 9.23 11.89 11.33
C ASP A 341 8.90 10.41 11.10
N LEU A 342 8.65 9.68 12.19
CA LEU A 342 8.22 8.31 12.19
C LEU A 342 6.85 8.21 12.87
N ILE A 343 5.97 7.39 12.33
CA ILE A 343 4.66 7.10 12.92
C ILE A 343 4.67 5.68 13.47
N VAL A 344 4.36 5.52 14.74
CA VAL A 344 4.09 4.19 15.31
C VAL A 344 2.64 3.83 15.02
N LYS A 345 2.43 2.85 14.15
CA LYS A 345 1.11 2.31 13.82
C LYS A 345 0.86 1.01 14.58
N ILE A 346 -0.40 0.76 14.89
CA ILE A 346 -0.83 -0.49 15.53
C ILE A 346 -1.96 -1.13 14.75
N ASN A 347 -1.96 -2.46 14.70
CA ASN A 347 -3.10 -3.29 14.32
C ASN A 347 -3.37 -4.30 15.45
N TYR A 348 -4.59 -4.82 15.49
CA TYR A 348 -5.03 -5.86 16.42
C TYR A 348 -5.28 -7.16 15.62
N ASN A 349 -4.63 -8.24 16.03
CA ASN A 349 -4.76 -9.55 15.37
C ASN A 349 -5.35 -10.61 16.32
#